data_9da57634fe50cb39c359c2ec29021522
#
_entry.id   9da57634fe50cb39c359c2ec29021522
#
_cell.length_a   1.000
_cell.length_b   1.000
_cell.length_c   1.000
_cell.angle_alpha   90.00
_cell.angle_beta   90.00
_cell.angle_gamma   90.00
#
_symmetry.space_group_name_H-M   'P 1'
#
loop_
_entity.id
_entity.type
_entity.pdbx_description
1 polymer ?
#
loop_
_entity_poly.entity_id
_entity_poly.type
_entity_poly.pdbx_seq_one_letter_code
_entity_poly.pdbx_strand_id
1 'polypeptide(L)'
;MLYTYILSLLIILIGFSAYPLISKKHIVGVGYRKFIPIFLGFTAVGTLIIPFIVYRSFTFNPIYLPLLAFLGAMYTFAIYLMLYSVEHYNVSVINTIVGSQQVLIALFSSVFFFIADLKFIIIPFLIVIAGMAFLLFSNDGRLKFSKYVFFALVAVLLWVFMWVLFYTINTSYPLLYYAVLQCFSFVFCLPVAFLQNRHKSIKYYLSGKTFHYIALAGVLNGVATVVFSFAYKYNAILTPFIAQLAIPVVIIFSFVFFKERSKKFGLIGIVMITIGSFFYIFI
;
A
#
# COMPACT_ATOMS: atom_id res chain seq x y z
N MET A 1 -3.29 1.50 -25.41
CA MET A 1 -2.45 1.74 -24.23
C MET A 1 -3.04 2.78 -23.27
N LEU A 2 -3.43 3.98 -23.70
CA LEU A 2 -3.96 5.03 -22.83
C LEU A 2 -5.19 4.58 -22.02
N TYR A 3 -6.18 3.94 -22.64
CA TYR A 3 -7.37 3.42 -21.96
C TYR A 3 -7.02 2.40 -20.89
N THR A 4 -6.10 1.48 -21.17
CA THR A 4 -5.64 0.48 -20.21
C THR A 4 -4.98 1.13 -19.01
N TYR A 5 -4.19 2.17 -19.24
CA TYR A 5 -3.54 2.93 -18.18
C TYR A 5 -4.55 3.68 -17.32
N ILE A 6 -5.52 4.40 -17.92
CA ILE A 6 -6.58 5.11 -17.18
C ILE A 6 -7.41 4.12 -16.34
N LEU A 7 -7.82 2.98 -16.93
CA LEU A 7 -8.53 1.94 -16.20
C LEU A 7 -7.71 1.41 -15.02
N SER A 8 -6.41 1.23 -15.21
CA SER A 8 -5.48 0.83 -14.14
C SER A 8 -5.48 1.83 -12.98
N LEU A 9 -5.44 3.13 -13.27
CA LEU A 9 -5.47 4.18 -12.26
C LEU A 9 -6.79 4.17 -11.45
N LEU A 10 -7.92 3.93 -12.11
CA LEU A 10 -9.22 3.80 -11.43
C LEU A 10 -9.26 2.56 -10.51
N ILE A 11 -8.78 1.42 -10.97
CA ILE A 11 -8.69 0.19 -10.16
C ILE A 11 -7.79 0.41 -8.95
N ILE A 12 -6.65 1.06 -9.12
CA ILE A 12 -5.71 1.40 -8.05
C ILE A 12 -6.40 2.29 -7.00
N LEU A 13 -7.06 3.35 -7.44
CA LEU A 13 -7.75 4.28 -6.55
C LEU A 13 -8.85 3.60 -5.74
N ILE A 14 -9.70 2.80 -6.40
CA ILE A 14 -10.79 2.06 -5.74
C ILE A 14 -10.20 1.04 -4.76
N GLY A 15 -9.23 0.24 -5.18
CA GLY A 15 -8.66 -0.81 -4.36
C GLY A 15 -7.93 -0.25 -3.14
N PHE A 16 -7.08 0.76 -3.31
CA PHE A 16 -6.34 1.40 -2.21
C PHE A 16 -7.24 2.21 -1.27
N SER A 17 -8.44 2.59 -1.71
CA SER A 17 -9.43 3.21 -0.84
C SER A 17 -10.26 2.17 -0.08
N ALA A 18 -10.66 1.09 -0.73
CA ALA A 18 -11.59 0.11 -0.18
C ALA A 18 -10.95 -0.82 0.85
N TYR A 19 -9.74 -1.39 0.57
CA TYR A 19 -9.14 -2.35 1.48
C TYR A 19 -8.81 -1.80 2.87
N PRO A 20 -8.32 -0.55 3.05
CA PRO A 20 -8.07 0.00 4.38
C PRO A 20 -9.34 0.21 5.18
N LEU A 21 -10.45 0.59 4.53
CA LEU A 21 -11.75 0.77 5.17
C LEU A 21 -12.29 -0.55 5.73
N ILE A 22 -12.19 -1.63 4.92
CA ILE A 22 -12.58 -2.97 5.35
C ILE A 22 -11.66 -3.46 6.48
N SER A 23 -10.34 -3.30 6.31
CA SER A 23 -9.33 -3.73 7.29
C SER A 23 -9.48 -3.01 8.62
N LYS A 24 -9.73 -1.69 8.61
CA LYS A 24 -9.87 -0.87 9.82
C LYS A 24 -10.91 -1.43 10.79
N LYS A 25 -12.06 -1.86 10.25
CA LYS A 25 -13.17 -2.40 11.05
C LYS A 25 -12.81 -3.73 11.72
N HIS A 26 -11.95 -4.53 11.11
CA HIS A 26 -11.76 -5.93 11.49
C HIS A 26 -10.43 -6.23 12.18
N ILE A 27 -9.39 -5.41 11.96
CA ILE A 27 -8.05 -5.66 12.53
C ILE A 27 -8.04 -5.55 14.06
N VAL A 28 -8.73 -4.55 14.60
CA VAL A 28 -8.80 -4.30 16.05
C VAL A 28 -9.50 -5.45 16.79
N GLY A 29 -10.47 -6.11 16.13
CA GLY A 29 -11.24 -7.21 16.75
C GLY A 29 -10.58 -8.59 16.64
N VAL A 30 -9.64 -8.77 15.70
CA VAL A 30 -9.06 -10.10 15.40
C VAL A 30 -7.59 -10.20 15.81
N GLY A 31 -6.90 -9.07 15.89
CA GLY A 31 -5.46 -8.97 16.14
C GLY A 31 -4.62 -9.19 14.86
N TYR A 32 -3.47 -8.49 14.76
CA TYR A 32 -2.60 -8.55 13.58
C TYR A 32 -2.09 -9.98 13.31
N ARG A 33 -1.84 -10.78 14.35
CA ARG A 33 -1.29 -12.15 14.22
C ARG A 33 -2.19 -13.10 13.43
N LYS A 34 -3.52 -12.94 13.55
CA LYS A 34 -4.50 -13.70 12.76
C LYS A 34 -4.76 -13.03 11.42
N PHE A 35 -4.78 -11.69 11.40
CA PHE A 35 -5.12 -10.91 10.23
C PHE A 35 -4.10 -11.11 9.08
N ILE A 36 -2.79 -11.00 9.39
CA ILE A 36 -1.72 -10.96 8.36
C ILE A 36 -1.69 -12.19 7.47
N PRO A 37 -1.68 -13.44 7.99
CA PRO A 37 -1.59 -14.61 7.12
C PRO A 37 -2.79 -14.74 6.17
N ILE A 38 -3.99 -14.44 6.65
CA ILE A 38 -5.19 -14.45 5.82
C ILE A 38 -5.10 -13.36 4.74
N PHE A 39 -4.79 -12.14 5.16
CA PHE A 39 -4.65 -10.99 4.27
C PHE A 39 -3.61 -11.23 3.17
N LEU A 40 -2.39 -11.65 3.52
CA LEU A 40 -1.32 -11.92 2.56
C LEU A 40 -1.63 -13.11 1.65
N GLY A 41 -2.26 -14.16 2.16
CA GLY A 41 -2.68 -15.30 1.35
C GLY A 41 -3.67 -14.87 0.27
N PHE A 42 -4.69 -14.10 0.64
CA PHE A 42 -5.67 -13.59 -0.34
C PHE A 42 -5.12 -12.44 -1.20
N THR A 43 -4.15 -11.68 -0.72
CA THR A 43 -3.38 -10.73 -1.57
C THR A 43 -2.65 -11.51 -2.68
N ALA A 44 -1.94 -12.58 -2.35
CA ALA A 44 -1.26 -13.42 -3.34
C ALA A 44 -2.25 -14.02 -4.35
N VAL A 45 -3.41 -14.53 -3.90
CA VAL A 45 -4.47 -15.01 -4.80
C VAL A 45 -4.96 -13.91 -5.73
N GLY A 46 -5.27 -12.73 -5.20
CA GLY A 46 -5.74 -11.58 -5.99
C GLY A 46 -4.71 -11.12 -7.03
N THR A 47 -3.42 -11.15 -6.69
CA THR A 47 -2.35 -10.80 -7.62
C THR A 47 -2.13 -11.85 -8.71
N LEU A 48 -2.35 -13.13 -8.43
CA LEU A 48 -2.19 -14.21 -9.41
C LEU A 48 -3.29 -14.20 -10.49
N ILE A 49 -4.51 -13.83 -10.14
CA ILE A 49 -5.64 -13.88 -11.07
C ILE A 49 -5.40 -12.98 -12.30
N ILE A 50 -4.91 -11.76 -12.09
CA ILE A 50 -4.78 -10.76 -13.15
C ILE A 50 -3.79 -11.15 -14.26
N PRO A 51 -2.54 -11.59 -13.97
CA PRO A 51 -1.62 -12.03 -15.01
C PRO A 51 -2.18 -13.15 -15.90
N PHE A 52 -2.90 -14.11 -15.32
CA PHE A 52 -3.48 -15.21 -16.09
C PHE A 52 -4.61 -14.77 -17.01
N ILE A 53 -5.33 -13.71 -16.65
CA ILE A 53 -6.38 -13.13 -17.52
C ILE A 53 -5.76 -12.29 -18.63
N VAL A 54 -4.71 -11.51 -18.31
CA VAL A 54 -4.13 -10.52 -19.23
C VAL A 54 -3.16 -11.15 -20.22
N TYR A 55 -2.34 -12.10 -19.74
CA TYR A 55 -1.30 -12.71 -20.57
C TYR A 55 -1.75 -14.10 -21.08
N ARG A 56 -1.87 -14.25 -22.39
CA ARG A 56 -2.13 -15.55 -23.04
C ARG A 56 -0.93 -16.50 -22.98
N SER A 57 0.27 -15.92 -23.08
CA SER A 57 1.54 -16.60 -22.92
C SER A 57 2.53 -15.64 -22.25
N PHE A 58 3.43 -16.17 -21.47
CA PHE A 58 4.47 -15.38 -20.82
C PHE A 58 5.77 -16.17 -20.71
N THR A 59 6.87 -15.47 -20.72
CA THR A 59 8.19 -16.02 -20.40
C THR A 59 8.63 -15.44 -19.06
N PHE A 60 9.07 -16.32 -18.17
CA PHE A 60 9.59 -15.93 -16.87
C PHE A 60 11.11 -16.12 -16.86
N ASN A 61 11.86 -15.06 -16.54
CA ASN A 61 13.30 -15.14 -16.39
C ASN A 61 13.63 -15.45 -14.91
N PRO A 62 14.15 -16.67 -14.61
CA PRO A 62 14.41 -17.10 -13.24
C PRO A 62 15.55 -16.31 -12.56
N ILE A 63 16.35 -15.55 -13.28
CA ILE A 63 17.43 -14.71 -12.73
C ILE A 63 16.90 -13.69 -11.71
N TYR A 64 15.64 -13.31 -11.83
CA TYR A 64 15.02 -12.36 -10.91
C TYR A 64 14.42 -13.02 -9.65
N LEU A 65 14.39 -14.37 -9.55
CA LEU A 65 13.81 -15.05 -8.38
C LEU A 65 14.43 -14.63 -7.05
N PRO A 66 15.77 -14.53 -6.90
CA PRO A 66 16.37 -14.08 -5.64
C PRO A 66 15.95 -12.66 -5.25
N LEU A 67 15.89 -11.76 -6.24
CA LEU A 67 15.43 -10.38 -6.01
C LEU A 67 13.95 -10.36 -5.60
N LEU A 68 13.08 -11.09 -6.30
CA LEU A 68 11.65 -11.16 -5.98
C LEU A 68 11.42 -11.77 -4.59
N ALA A 69 12.19 -12.78 -4.20
CA ALA A 69 12.14 -13.36 -2.87
C ALA A 69 12.55 -12.32 -1.80
N PHE A 70 13.64 -11.59 -2.02
CA PHE A 70 14.07 -10.51 -1.14
C PHE A 70 13.01 -9.41 -1.00
N LEU A 71 12.42 -8.96 -2.12
CA LEU A 71 11.37 -7.97 -2.12
C LEU A 71 10.09 -8.48 -1.42
N GLY A 72 9.75 -9.76 -1.59
CA GLY A 72 8.66 -10.42 -0.88
C GLY A 72 8.87 -10.46 0.65
N ALA A 73 10.10 -10.74 1.08
CA ALA A 73 10.47 -10.67 2.49
C ALA A 73 10.35 -9.25 3.05
N MET A 74 10.85 -8.24 2.31
CA MET A 74 10.70 -6.83 2.68
C MET A 74 9.22 -6.43 2.81
N TYR A 75 8.39 -6.83 1.84
CA TYR A 75 6.95 -6.56 1.88
C TYR A 75 6.30 -7.18 3.11
N THR A 76 6.60 -8.43 3.40
CA THR A 76 6.08 -9.13 4.58
C THR A 76 6.45 -8.40 5.87
N PHE A 77 7.72 -8.04 6.02
CA PHE A 77 8.19 -7.34 7.19
C PHE A 77 7.52 -5.97 7.35
N ALA A 78 7.38 -5.21 6.25
CA ALA A 78 6.66 -3.94 6.26
C ALA A 78 5.19 -4.09 6.69
N ILE A 79 4.47 -5.10 6.18
CA ILE A 79 3.09 -5.40 6.58
C ILE A 79 3.00 -5.70 8.09
N TYR A 80 3.95 -6.49 8.63
CA TYR A 80 3.97 -6.77 10.08
C TYR A 80 4.16 -5.51 10.91
N LEU A 81 5.11 -4.65 10.56
CA LEU A 81 5.35 -3.38 11.26
C LEU A 81 4.14 -2.44 11.19
N MET A 82 3.55 -2.30 9.99
CA MET A 82 2.36 -1.47 9.79
C MET A 82 1.18 -1.96 10.61
N LEU A 83 0.81 -3.24 10.49
CA LEU A 83 -0.39 -3.76 11.13
C LEU A 83 -0.23 -3.88 12.65
N TYR A 84 0.99 -4.14 13.14
CA TYR A 84 1.30 -4.02 14.55
C TYR A 84 1.11 -2.57 15.05
N SER A 85 1.51 -1.58 14.25
CA SER A 85 1.32 -0.17 14.58
C SER A 85 -0.17 0.23 14.56
N VAL A 86 -0.94 -0.25 13.58
CA VAL A 86 -2.39 -0.01 13.47
C VAL A 86 -3.16 -0.58 14.65
N GLU A 87 -2.77 -1.77 15.16
CA GLU A 87 -3.43 -2.39 16.31
C GLU A 87 -3.22 -1.61 17.60
N HIS A 88 -2.05 -0.98 17.78
CA HIS A 88 -1.65 -0.38 19.06
C HIS A 88 -1.69 1.15 19.07
N TYR A 89 -2.00 1.79 17.95
CA TYR A 89 -2.00 3.24 17.82
C TYR A 89 -3.18 3.75 16.98
N ASN A 90 -3.36 5.07 16.93
CA ASN A 90 -4.43 5.69 16.16
C ASN A 90 -4.31 5.34 14.68
N VAL A 91 -5.33 4.67 14.16
CA VAL A 91 -5.36 4.14 12.78
C VAL A 91 -5.25 5.26 11.75
N SER A 92 -5.90 6.42 11.98
CA SER A 92 -5.84 7.55 11.06
C SER A 92 -4.42 8.10 10.94
N VAL A 93 -3.67 8.20 12.06
CA VAL A 93 -2.28 8.65 12.06
C VAL A 93 -1.38 7.65 11.30
N ILE A 94 -1.51 6.37 11.60
CA ILE A 94 -0.70 5.34 10.93
C ILE A 94 -1.01 5.29 9.43
N ASN A 95 -2.29 5.35 9.03
CA ASN A 95 -2.67 5.35 7.61
C ASN A 95 -2.18 6.61 6.88
N THR A 96 -2.13 7.76 7.55
CA THR A 96 -1.55 8.98 6.96
C THR A 96 -0.04 8.80 6.71
N ILE A 97 0.69 8.22 7.68
CA ILE A 97 2.11 7.91 7.52
C ILE A 97 2.31 6.91 6.38
N VAL A 98 1.55 5.82 6.39
CA VAL A 98 1.61 4.80 5.33
C VAL A 98 1.31 5.38 3.95
N GLY A 99 0.36 6.30 3.88
CA GLY A 99 0.05 6.99 2.63
C GLY A 99 1.23 7.79 2.06
N SER A 100 2.17 8.29 2.90
CA SER A 100 3.33 9.03 2.41
C SER A 100 4.24 8.22 1.48
N GLN A 101 4.16 6.90 1.53
CA GLN A 101 4.94 6.01 0.66
C GLN A 101 4.81 6.36 -0.82
N GLN A 102 3.61 6.73 -1.28
CA GLN A 102 3.35 6.99 -2.70
C GLN A 102 4.17 8.17 -3.21
N VAL A 103 4.17 9.25 -2.45
CA VAL A 103 4.94 10.45 -2.81
C VAL A 103 6.44 10.21 -2.73
N LEU A 104 6.88 9.45 -1.72
CA LEU A 104 8.27 9.05 -1.60
C LEU A 104 8.71 8.11 -2.74
N ILE A 105 7.85 7.19 -3.19
CA ILE A 105 8.11 6.36 -4.38
C ILE A 105 8.34 7.25 -5.60
N ALA A 106 7.48 8.24 -5.85
CA ALA A 106 7.65 9.17 -6.97
C ALA A 106 8.96 9.95 -6.89
N LEU A 107 9.28 10.49 -5.71
CA LEU A 107 10.52 11.24 -5.50
C LEU A 107 11.77 10.37 -5.71
N PHE A 108 11.82 9.22 -5.04
CA PHE A 108 12.98 8.31 -5.15
C PHE A 108 13.13 7.77 -6.57
N SER A 109 12.02 7.42 -7.25
CA SER A 109 12.07 6.99 -8.64
C SER A 109 12.66 8.07 -9.54
N SER A 110 12.32 9.34 -9.30
CA SER A 110 12.86 10.46 -10.09
C SER A 110 14.35 10.66 -9.83
N VAL A 111 14.79 10.57 -8.57
CA VAL A 111 16.20 10.72 -8.19
C VAL A 111 17.05 9.57 -8.74
N PHE A 112 16.60 8.32 -8.57
CA PHE A 112 17.41 7.14 -8.93
C PHE A 112 17.41 6.85 -10.43
N PHE A 113 16.31 7.15 -11.12
CA PHE A 113 16.16 6.79 -12.55
C PHE A 113 16.17 7.99 -13.48
N PHE A 114 16.33 9.21 -12.96
CA PHE A 114 16.36 10.46 -13.73
C PHE A 114 15.16 10.60 -14.69
N ILE A 115 13.99 10.12 -14.26
CA ILE A 115 12.79 10.01 -15.11
C ILE A 115 12.19 11.39 -15.38
N ALA A 116 12.31 12.34 -14.46
CA ALA A 116 11.81 13.70 -14.64
C ALA A 116 12.71 14.71 -13.92
N ASP A 117 12.59 15.97 -14.37
CA ASP A 117 13.29 17.08 -13.75
C ASP A 117 12.73 17.32 -12.33
N LEU A 118 13.62 17.22 -11.34
CA LEU A 118 13.27 17.32 -9.92
C LEU A 118 12.53 18.61 -9.55
N LYS A 119 12.78 19.72 -10.29
CA LYS A 119 12.09 21.00 -10.03
C LYS A 119 10.57 20.88 -10.18
N PHE A 120 10.06 20.04 -11.09
CA PHE A 120 8.62 19.83 -11.30
C PHE A 120 7.99 18.92 -10.26
N ILE A 121 8.78 18.10 -9.56
CA ILE A 121 8.30 17.14 -8.57
C ILE A 121 8.38 17.71 -7.15
N ILE A 122 9.37 18.57 -6.87
CA ILE A 122 9.60 19.12 -5.53
C ILE A 122 8.39 19.90 -5.02
N ILE A 123 7.76 20.74 -5.86
CA ILE A 123 6.62 21.56 -5.43
C ILE A 123 5.42 20.69 -5.04
N PRO A 124 4.89 19.79 -5.90
CA PRO A 124 3.83 18.86 -5.51
C PRO A 124 4.19 18.03 -4.27
N PHE A 125 5.43 17.54 -4.20
CA PHE A 125 5.93 16.79 -3.06
C PHE A 125 5.83 17.58 -1.75
N LEU A 126 6.32 18.82 -1.71
CA LEU A 126 6.27 19.66 -0.53
C LEU A 126 4.84 19.97 -0.10
N ILE A 127 3.92 20.22 -1.04
CA ILE A 127 2.50 20.45 -0.76
C ILE A 127 1.88 19.20 -0.11
N VAL A 128 2.14 18.01 -0.66
CA VAL A 128 1.60 16.75 -0.11
C VAL A 128 2.18 16.47 1.28
N ILE A 129 3.49 16.64 1.49
CA ILE A 129 4.14 16.45 2.80
C ILE A 129 3.59 17.44 3.84
N ALA A 130 3.42 18.70 3.46
CA ALA A 130 2.80 19.68 4.34
C ALA A 130 1.35 19.28 4.68
N GLY A 131 0.56 18.83 3.70
CA GLY A 131 -0.79 18.31 3.93
C GLY A 131 -0.82 17.12 4.88
N MET A 132 0.14 16.20 4.77
CA MET A 132 0.29 15.08 5.70
C MET A 132 0.65 15.55 7.11
N ALA A 133 1.55 16.54 7.23
CA ALA A 133 1.87 17.13 8.52
C ALA A 133 0.63 17.72 9.18
N PHE A 134 -0.21 18.46 8.44
CA PHE A 134 -1.49 18.96 8.94
C PHE A 134 -2.44 17.84 9.41
N LEU A 135 -2.50 16.70 8.70
CA LEU A 135 -3.29 15.54 9.14
C LEU A 135 -2.75 14.95 10.46
N LEU A 136 -1.44 14.88 10.62
CA LEU A 136 -0.81 14.36 11.84
C LEU A 136 -1.03 15.28 13.05
N PHE A 137 -0.91 16.61 12.85
CA PHE A 137 -1.14 17.61 13.91
C PHE A 137 -2.62 17.74 14.31
N SER A 138 -3.57 17.24 13.48
CA SER A 138 -5.00 17.46 13.72
C SER A 138 -5.54 16.78 14.98
N ASN A 139 -4.87 15.77 15.50
CA ASN A 139 -5.46 14.90 16.53
C ASN A 139 -5.32 15.42 17.97
N ASP A 140 -4.24 16.09 18.36
CA ASP A 140 -4.09 16.62 19.75
C ASP A 140 -3.19 17.85 19.87
N GLY A 141 -2.75 18.45 18.76
CA GLY A 141 -1.80 19.58 18.77
C GLY A 141 -0.39 19.21 19.21
N ARG A 142 -0.11 17.95 19.50
CA ARG A 142 1.22 17.43 19.84
C ARG A 142 1.49 16.12 19.10
N LEU A 143 2.50 16.10 18.24
CA LEU A 143 3.05 14.86 17.68
C LEU A 143 3.70 14.08 18.85
N LYS A 144 2.99 13.10 19.39
CA LYS A 144 3.61 12.11 20.26
C LYS A 144 4.33 11.10 19.39
N PHE A 145 5.65 11.28 19.23
CA PHE A 145 6.51 10.32 18.55
C PHE A 145 6.56 9.04 19.39
N SER A 146 5.74 8.06 19.02
CA SER A 146 5.68 6.76 19.68
C SER A 146 6.47 5.73 18.89
N LYS A 147 6.85 4.61 19.54
CA LYS A 147 7.47 3.47 18.84
C LYS A 147 6.63 2.96 17.66
N TYR A 148 5.31 3.09 17.73
CA TYR A 148 4.40 2.66 16.66
C TYR A 148 4.47 3.58 15.43
N VAL A 149 4.63 4.88 15.63
CA VAL A 149 4.90 5.85 14.55
C VAL A 149 6.24 5.52 13.90
N PHE A 150 7.27 5.21 14.69
CA PHE A 150 8.57 4.78 14.15
C PHE A 150 8.45 3.51 13.31
N PHE A 151 7.74 2.48 13.78
CA PHE A 151 7.53 1.25 13.00
C PHE A 151 6.76 1.50 11.70
N ALA A 152 5.77 2.39 11.71
CA ALA A 152 5.06 2.78 10.49
C ALA A 152 5.99 3.49 9.49
N LEU A 153 6.89 4.37 9.95
CA LEU A 153 7.89 5.02 9.09
C LEU A 153 8.87 4.00 8.50
N VAL A 154 9.35 3.04 9.29
CA VAL A 154 10.20 1.96 8.77
C VAL A 154 9.47 1.13 7.73
N ALA A 155 8.19 0.81 7.94
CA ALA A 155 7.38 0.10 6.95
C ALA A 155 7.27 0.88 5.64
N VAL A 156 7.06 2.20 5.71
CA VAL A 156 7.02 3.09 4.54
C VAL A 156 8.33 3.04 3.77
N LEU A 157 9.48 3.18 4.46
CA LEU A 157 10.79 3.13 3.81
C LEU A 157 11.03 1.78 3.12
N LEU A 158 10.66 0.67 3.77
CA LEU A 158 10.77 -0.66 3.16
C LEU A 158 9.93 -0.77 1.88
N TRP A 159 8.70 -0.27 1.87
CA TRP A 159 7.88 -0.27 0.66
C TRP A 159 8.42 0.64 -0.43
N VAL A 160 8.94 1.83 -0.07
CA VAL A 160 9.58 2.73 -1.05
C VAL A 160 10.76 2.02 -1.72
N PHE A 161 11.68 1.45 -0.94
CA PHE A 161 12.81 0.71 -1.49
C PHE A 161 12.36 -0.50 -2.31
N MET A 162 11.36 -1.23 -1.84
CA MET A 162 10.80 -2.36 -2.60
C MET A 162 10.31 -1.92 -3.98
N TRP A 163 9.54 -0.84 -4.08
CA TRP A 163 9.03 -0.37 -5.36
C TRP A 163 10.11 0.19 -6.28
N VAL A 164 11.09 0.93 -5.72
CA VAL A 164 12.25 1.42 -6.48
C VAL A 164 13.07 0.25 -7.03
N LEU A 165 13.35 -0.76 -6.22
CA LEU A 165 14.06 -1.96 -6.68
C LEU A 165 13.22 -2.79 -7.67
N PHE A 166 11.92 -2.90 -7.45
CA PHE A 166 11.02 -3.56 -8.41
C PHE A 166 11.07 -2.89 -9.79
N TYR A 167 11.22 -1.57 -9.84
CA TYR A 167 11.34 -0.84 -11.10
C TYR A 167 12.57 -1.26 -11.91
N THR A 168 13.66 -1.69 -11.27
CA THR A 168 14.87 -2.15 -11.97
C THR A 168 14.69 -3.45 -12.74
N ILE A 169 13.66 -4.26 -12.42
CA ILE A 169 13.38 -5.51 -13.12
C ILE A 169 12.95 -5.17 -14.56
N ASN A 170 13.82 -5.45 -15.53
CA ASN A 170 13.49 -5.24 -16.94
C ASN A 170 12.61 -6.38 -17.45
N THR A 171 11.30 -6.16 -17.52
CA THR A 171 10.33 -7.16 -17.94
C THR A 171 9.17 -6.56 -18.72
N SER A 172 8.69 -7.31 -19.71
CA SER A 172 7.44 -7.04 -20.42
C SER A 172 6.21 -7.56 -19.67
N TYR A 173 6.41 -8.26 -18.55
CA TYR A 173 5.34 -8.92 -17.78
C TYR A 173 5.30 -8.46 -16.31
N PRO A 174 5.19 -7.14 -16.02
CA PRO A 174 5.28 -6.63 -14.64
C PRO A 174 4.22 -7.21 -13.71
N LEU A 175 3.00 -7.50 -14.21
CA LEU A 175 1.94 -8.13 -13.43
C LEU A 175 2.37 -9.52 -12.89
N LEU A 176 3.02 -10.33 -13.75
CA LEU A 176 3.48 -11.67 -13.37
C LEU A 176 4.59 -11.61 -12.32
N TYR A 177 5.59 -10.75 -12.52
CA TYR A 177 6.72 -10.63 -11.59
C TYR A 177 6.25 -10.12 -10.23
N TYR A 178 5.29 -9.18 -10.21
CA TYR A 178 4.72 -8.72 -8.96
C TYR A 178 3.88 -9.80 -8.26
N ALA A 179 3.14 -10.61 -9.01
CA ALA A 179 2.40 -11.74 -8.44
C ALA A 179 3.35 -12.78 -7.80
N VAL A 180 4.48 -13.09 -8.44
CA VAL A 180 5.52 -13.96 -7.87
C VAL A 180 6.09 -13.36 -6.58
N LEU A 181 6.37 -12.04 -6.54
CA LEU A 181 6.79 -11.33 -5.33
C LEU A 181 5.78 -11.54 -4.18
N GLN A 182 4.48 -11.39 -4.47
CA GLN A 182 3.43 -11.57 -3.46
C GLN A 182 3.30 -13.03 -3.00
N CYS A 183 3.55 -14.00 -3.86
CA CYS A 183 3.65 -15.39 -3.45
C CYS A 183 4.80 -15.60 -2.45
N PHE A 184 5.98 -15.03 -2.70
CA PHE A 184 7.08 -15.06 -1.74
C PHE A 184 6.71 -14.34 -0.44
N SER A 185 6.03 -13.20 -0.51
CA SER A 185 5.54 -12.51 0.69
C SER A 185 4.65 -13.41 1.55
N PHE A 186 3.72 -14.14 0.94
CA PHE A 186 2.90 -15.11 1.67
C PHE A 186 3.73 -16.25 2.24
N VAL A 187 4.66 -16.84 1.47
CA VAL A 187 5.55 -17.92 1.94
C VAL A 187 6.37 -17.47 3.16
N PHE A 188 6.96 -16.28 3.14
CA PHE A 188 7.71 -15.74 4.28
C PHE A 188 6.85 -15.41 5.49
N CYS A 189 5.55 -15.13 5.29
CA CYS A 189 4.62 -14.93 6.36
C CYS A 189 4.33 -16.22 7.15
N LEU A 190 4.31 -17.39 6.50
CA LEU A 190 3.90 -18.67 7.11
C LEU A 190 4.75 -19.06 8.32
N PRO A 191 6.09 -19.05 8.29
CA PRO A 191 6.92 -19.37 9.46
C PRO A 191 6.65 -18.43 10.63
N VAL A 192 6.51 -17.13 10.37
CA VAL A 192 6.23 -16.14 11.42
C VAL A 192 4.85 -16.38 12.03
N ALA A 193 3.83 -16.62 11.20
CA ALA A 193 2.49 -16.95 11.67
C ALA A 193 2.46 -18.23 12.49
N PHE A 194 3.18 -19.26 12.06
CA PHE A 194 3.30 -20.53 12.78
C PHE A 194 3.99 -20.35 14.14
N LEU A 195 5.11 -19.65 14.21
CA LEU A 195 5.83 -19.37 15.44
C LEU A 195 5.01 -18.56 16.45
N GLN A 196 4.25 -17.57 15.95
CA GLN A 196 3.42 -16.71 16.80
C GLN A 196 2.17 -17.42 17.33
N ASN A 197 1.72 -18.49 16.67
CA ASN A 197 0.47 -19.19 16.98
C ASN A 197 0.67 -20.70 17.13
N ARG A 198 1.77 -21.15 17.76
CA ARG A 198 2.19 -22.56 17.90
C ARG A 198 1.09 -23.53 18.35
N HIS A 199 0.11 -23.04 19.11
CA HIS A 199 -0.96 -23.87 19.66
C HIS A 199 -2.29 -23.71 18.89
N LYS A 200 -2.29 -23.00 17.77
CA LYS A 200 -3.51 -22.75 16.99
C LYS A 200 -3.53 -23.60 15.73
N SER A 201 -4.65 -24.29 15.51
CA SER A 201 -4.86 -25.07 14.27
C SER A 201 -5.16 -24.17 13.07
N ILE A 202 -5.06 -24.72 11.86
CA ILE A 202 -5.49 -24.04 10.62
C ILE A 202 -6.95 -23.57 10.73
N LYS A 203 -7.80 -24.33 11.40
CA LYS A 203 -9.20 -23.96 11.67
C LYS A 203 -9.34 -22.61 12.38
N TYR A 204 -8.36 -22.24 13.22
CA TYR A 204 -8.34 -20.91 13.85
C TYR A 204 -8.30 -19.77 12.83
N TYR A 205 -7.52 -19.90 11.74
CA TYR A 205 -7.41 -18.88 10.72
C TYR A 205 -8.67 -18.82 9.85
N LEU A 206 -9.26 -19.98 9.52
CA LEU A 206 -10.42 -20.09 8.66
C LEU A 206 -11.76 -19.84 9.36
N SER A 207 -11.76 -19.76 10.69
CA SER A 207 -12.98 -19.61 11.50
C SER A 207 -13.30 -18.14 11.79
N GLY A 208 -14.60 -17.85 11.86
CA GLY A 208 -15.15 -16.58 12.32
C GLY A 208 -15.73 -15.71 11.20
N LYS A 209 -16.72 -14.90 11.56
CA LYS A 209 -17.45 -14.01 10.64
C LYS A 209 -16.55 -12.98 9.93
N THR A 210 -15.39 -12.66 10.54
CA THR A 210 -14.44 -11.68 10.00
C THR A 210 -13.53 -12.23 8.90
N PHE A 211 -13.44 -13.56 8.74
CA PHE A 211 -12.59 -14.20 7.73
C PHE A 211 -12.87 -13.67 6.31
N HIS A 212 -14.14 -13.65 5.91
CA HIS A 212 -14.53 -13.22 4.57
C HIS A 212 -14.16 -11.75 4.28
N TYR A 213 -14.26 -10.88 5.28
CA TYR A 213 -13.86 -9.47 5.15
C TYR A 213 -12.35 -9.30 5.02
N ILE A 214 -11.57 -10.08 5.77
CA ILE A 214 -10.10 -10.06 5.66
C ILE A 214 -9.68 -10.62 4.29
N ALA A 215 -10.32 -11.70 3.85
CA ALA A 215 -10.09 -12.28 2.54
C ALA A 215 -10.41 -11.29 1.41
N LEU A 216 -11.57 -10.63 1.48
CA LEU A 216 -11.96 -9.58 0.53
C LEU A 216 -10.97 -8.42 0.52
N ALA A 217 -10.54 -7.92 1.69
CA ALA A 217 -9.54 -6.88 1.79
C ALA A 217 -8.21 -7.31 1.15
N GLY A 218 -7.78 -8.57 1.36
CA GLY A 218 -6.60 -9.14 0.74
C GLY A 218 -6.71 -9.19 -0.79
N VAL A 219 -7.82 -9.69 -1.33
CA VAL A 219 -8.05 -9.73 -2.79
C VAL A 219 -8.04 -8.32 -3.39
N LEU A 220 -8.74 -7.36 -2.78
CA LEU A 220 -8.78 -5.97 -3.26
C LEU A 220 -7.39 -5.34 -3.24
N ASN A 221 -6.63 -5.55 -2.17
CA ASN A 221 -5.24 -5.11 -2.11
C ASN A 221 -4.38 -5.78 -3.19
N GLY A 222 -4.53 -7.09 -3.40
CA GLY A 222 -3.81 -7.86 -4.41
C GLY A 222 -4.08 -7.33 -5.82
N VAL A 223 -5.34 -7.14 -6.18
CA VAL A 223 -5.73 -6.57 -7.47
C VAL A 223 -5.18 -5.16 -7.65
N ALA A 224 -5.33 -4.29 -6.65
CA ALA A 224 -4.84 -2.92 -6.73
C ALA A 224 -3.32 -2.85 -6.89
N THR A 225 -2.57 -3.64 -6.10
CA THR A 225 -1.10 -3.61 -6.13
C THR A 225 -0.51 -4.26 -7.37
N VAL A 226 -1.11 -5.32 -7.90
CA VAL A 226 -0.65 -5.91 -9.17
C VAL A 226 -0.91 -4.96 -10.33
N VAL A 227 -2.06 -4.31 -10.37
CA VAL A 227 -2.37 -3.29 -11.39
C VAL A 227 -1.47 -2.06 -11.22
N PHE A 228 -1.15 -1.68 -9.97
CA PHE A 228 -0.18 -0.63 -9.69
C PHE A 228 1.20 -0.98 -10.27
N SER A 229 1.65 -2.24 -10.19
CA SER A 229 2.94 -2.65 -10.76
C SER A 229 3.02 -2.41 -12.27
N PHE A 230 1.94 -2.62 -13.00
CA PHE A 230 1.84 -2.30 -14.41
C PHE A 230 1.86 -0.79 -14.66
N ALA A 231 0.97 -0.06 -13.99
CA ALA A 231 0.88 1.39 -14.17
C ALA A 231 2.18 2.11 -13.76
N TYR A 232 2.83 1.65 -12.71
CA TYR A 232 4.12 2.15 -12.22
C TYR A 232 5.25 1.96 -13.24
N LYS A 233 5.29 0.81 -13.92
CA LYS A 233 6.23 0.59 -15.03
C LYS A 233 5.95 1.50 -16.23
N TYR A 234 4.69 1.84 -16.46
CA TYR A 234 4.29 2.75 -17.53
C TYR A 234 4.65 4.22 -17.21
N ASN A 235 4.36 4.66 -15.98
CA ASN A 235 4.70 5.99 -15.49
C ASN A 235 4.97 5.95 -13.98
N ALA A 236 6.26 5.93 -13.62
CA ALA A 236 6.73 5.76 -12.26
C ALA A 236 6.49 6.98 -11.35
N ILE A 237 6.06 8.10 -11.92
CA ILE A 237 5.81 9.34 -11.18
C ILE A 237 4.31 9.58 -11.05
N LEU A 238 3.58 9.62 -12.17
CA LEU A 238 2.14 9.90 -12.16
C LEU A 238 1.35 8.84 -11.39
N THR A 239 1.72 7.56 -11.52
CA THR A 239 1.01 6.46 -10.86
C THR A 239 0.99 6.60 -9.34
N PRO A 240 2.12 6.85 -8.63
CA PRO A 240 2.11 7.11 -7.20
C PRO A 240 1.29 8.35 -6.80
N PHE A 241 1.36 9.46 -7.56
CA PHE A 241 0.56 10.66 -7.26
C PHE A 241 -0.94 10.40 -7.36
N ILE A 242 -1.39 9.64 -8.36
CA ILE A 242 -2.80 9.24 -8.46
C ILE A 242 -3.19 8.29 -7.32
N ALA A 243 -2.33 7.32 -6.99
CA ALA A 243 -2.57 6.41 -5.87
C ALA A 243 -2.68 7.14 -4.52
N GLN A 244 -1.97 8.27 -4.37
CA GLN A 244 -2.04 9.14 -3.20
C GLN A 244 -3.45 9.71 -2.96
N LEU A 245 -4.26 9.90 -4.01
CA LEU A 245 -5.65 10.35 -3.91
C LEU A 245 -6.54 9.34 -3.16
N ALA A 246 -6.10 8.13 -2.96
CA ALA A 246 -6.81 7.18 -2.09
C ALA A 246 -6.90 7.68 -0.64
N ILE A 247 -5.95 8.49 -0.13
CA ILE A 247 -5.96 9.00 1.24
C ILE A 247 -7.16 9.92 1.48
N PRO A 248 -7.36 11.02 0.71
CA PRO A 248 -8.55 11.85 0.83
C PRO A 248 -9.84 11.03 0.75
N VAL A 249 -9.92 10.08 -0.18
CA VAL A 249 -11.09 9.20 -0.35
C VAL A 249 -11.34 8.37 0.91
N VAL A 250 -10.30 7.71 1.45
CA VAL A 250 -10.41 6.92 2.70
C VAL A 250 -10.87 7.80 3.87
N ILE A 251 -10.34 9.02 3.99
CA ILE A 251 -10.70 9.93 5.09
C ILE A 251 -12.15 10.37 4.97
N ILE A 252 -12.60 10.76 3.76
CA ILE A 252 -14.00 11.15 3.50
C ILE A 252 -14.95 10.00 3.83
N PHE A 253 -14.66 8.79 3.34
CA PHE A 253 -15.48 7.62 3.64
C PHE A 253 -15.42 7.23 5.12
N SER A 254 -14.27 7.38 5.79
CA SER A 254 -14.16 7.17 7.24
C SER A 254 -15.05 8.13 8.01
N PHE A 255 -15.13 9.38 7.57
CA PHE A 255 -16.04 10.37 8.15
C PHE A 255 -17.49 9.95 8.01
N VAL A 256 -17.92 9.51 6.81
CA VAL A 256 -19.30 9.12 6.52
C VAL A 256 -19.68 7.83 7.25
N PHE A 257 -18.86 6.77 7.13
CA PHE A 257 -19.20 5.43 7.63
C PHE A 257 -18.88 5.21 9.10
N PHE A 258 -17.78 5.79 9.60
CA PHE A 258 -17.36 5.62 11.00
C PHE A 258 -17.65 6.82 11.88
N LYS A 259 -18.28 7.88 11.32
CA LYS A 259 -18.61 9.14 12.02
C LYS A 259 -17.39 9.78 12.69
N GLU A 260 -16.20 9.56 12.15
CA GLU A 260 -14.97 10.17 12.64
C GLU A 260 -14.95 11.65 12.24
N ARG A 261 -15.03 12.55 13.21
CA ARG A 261 -14.96 14.00 12.95
C ARG A 261 -13.52 14.39 12.65
N SER A 262 -13.25 14.86 11.43
CA SER A 262 -12.00 15.52 11.11
C SER A 262 -12.00 16.93 11.74
N LYS A 263 -10.92 17.29 12.45
CA LYS A 263 -10.72 18.66 12.92
C LYS A 263 -10.39 19.58 11.73
N LYS A 264 -10.50 20.91 11.91
CA LYS A 264 -10.23 21.91 10.86
C LYS A 264 -8.89 21.69 10.14
N PHE A 265 -7.83 21.40 10.89
CA PHE A 265 -6.50 21.10 10.34
C PHE A 265 -6.50 19.83 9.46
N GLY A 266 -7.29 18.81 9.81
CA GLY A 266 -7.43 17.62 9.00
C GLY A 266 -8.04 17.90 7.62
N LEU A 267 -9.04 18.79 7.54
CA LEU A 267 -9.62 19.21 6.27
C LEU A 267 -8.61 19.96 5.41
N ILE A 268 -7.82 20.86 6.00
CA ILE A 268 -6.74 21.57 5.30
C ILE A 268 -5.73 20.55 4.73
N GLY A 269 -5.33 19.57 5.55
CA GLY A 269 -4.42 18.50 5.11
C GLY A 269 -4.96 17.70 3.92
N ILE A 270 -6.27 17.34 3.93
CA ILE A 270 -6.92 16.66 2.81
C ILE A 270 -6.85 17.49 1.54
N VAL A 271 -7.22 18.76 1.63
CA VAL A 271 -7.20 19.70 0.49
C VAL A 271 -5.79 19.84 -0.06
N MET A 272 -4.79 20.02 0.80
CA MET A 272 -3.38 20.12 0.36
C MET A 272 -2.89 18.85 -0.34
N ILE A 273 -3.17 17.65 0.20
CA ILE A 273 -2.81 16.39 -0.45
C ILE A 273 -3.48 16.29 -1.81
N THR A 274 -4.76 16.63 -1.90
CA THR A 274 -5.51 16.58 -3.15
C THR A 274 -4.92 17.55 -4.18
N ILE A 275 -4.69 18.81 -3.80
CA ILE A 275 -4.08 19.83 -4.67
C ILE A 275 -2.68 19.39 -5.12
N GLY A 276 -1.82 18.97 -4.19
CA GLY A 276 -0.46 18.53 -4.52
C GLY A 276 -0.43 17.34 -5.46
N SER A 277 -1.35 16.37 -5.30
CA SER A 277 -1.46 15.22 -6.18
C SER A 277 -1.96 15.61 -7.58
N PHE A 278 -2.95 16.50 -7.67
CA PHE A 278 -3.44 17.01 -8.95
C PHE A 278 -2.46 17.95 -9.64
N PHE A 279 -1.71 18.76 -8.89
CA PHE A 279 -0.78 19.72 -9.45
C PHE A 279 0.24 19.05 -10.38
N TYR A 280 0.66 17.83 -10.05
CA TYR A 280 1.56 17.06 -10.92
C TYR A 280 0.91 16.63 -12.25
N ILE A 281 -0.43 16.48 -12.30
CA ILE A 281 -1.12 16.07 -13.52
C ILE A 281 -1.11 17.19 -14.57
N PHE A 282 -0.99 18.44 -14.13
CA PHE A 282 -1.05 19.63 -14.98
C PHE A 282 0.34 20.21 -15.34
N ILE A 283 1.42 19.66 -14.82
CA ILE A 283 2.81 19.98 -15.17
C ILE A 283 3.35 18.93 -16.14
#